data_85f87c94bcaecaaa2a1a6a4f1f5ceb3e
#
_entry.id   85f87c94bcaecaaa2a1a6a4f1f5ceb3e
#
_cell.length_a   1.000
_cell.length_b   1.000
_cell.length_c   1.000
_cell.angle_alpha   90.00
_cell.angle_beta   90.00
_cell.angle_gamma   90.00
#
_symmetry.space_group_name_H-M   'P 1'
#
loop_
_entity.id
_entity.type
_entity.pdbx_description
1 polymer ?
#
loop_
_entity_poly.entity_id
_entity_poly.type
_entity_poly.pdbx_seq_one_letter_code
_entity_poly.pdbx_strand_id
1 'polypeptide(L)'
;YSFMMGASNDNLAEVLKTNPKNVAGIKIFLGSSTGNMLVDNEEVLERIFSSTPLLIAVHCEDETTIKNNLEKFKAEYGEDIPVSAHHLIRSEEACYLSSSKAIALAKKTGARLHIFHLSTAKEMDLFTNKIPLEDKKITAEVCVHHLWFTNEDYATKGNFIKWNPAVKTATDKEALWK
;
A
#
# COMPACT_ATOMS: atom_id res chain seq x y z
N TYR A 1 -3.13 -20.65 -8.59
CA TYR A 1 -3.74 -19.56 -7.82
C TYR A 1 -3.76 -19.89 -6.33
N SER A 2 -3.79 -18.88 -5.50
CA SER A 2 -4.02 -19.02 -4.07
C SER A 2 -4.88 -17.86 -3.58
N PHE A 3 -5.38 -17.98 -2.35
CA PHE A 3 -6.14 -16.92 -1.68
C PHE A 3 -5.33 -16.32 -0.56
N MET A 4 -5.72 -15.13 -0.13
CA MET A 4 -5.22 -14.49 1.09
C MET A 4 -6.38 -14.33 2.07
N MET A 5 -6.12 -14.52 3.35
CA MET A 5 -7.07 -14.20 4.40
C MET A 5 -7.12 -12.68 4.60
N GLY A 6 -8.27 -12.07 4.38
CA GLY A 6 -8.47 -10.64 4.63
C GLY A 6 -8.59 -10.35 6.12
N ALA A 7 -7.88 -9.32 6.59
CA ALA A 7 -8.02 -8.80 7.94
C ALA A 7 -8.93 -7.58 8.00
N SER A 8 -9.61 -7.41 9.13
CA SER A 8 -10.37 -6.23 9.52
C SER A 8 -10.14 -5.94 11.00
N ASN A 9 -10.63 -4.81 11.50
CA ASN A 9 -10.55 -4.50 12.94
C ASN A 9 -11.27 -5.54 13.82
N ASP A 10 -12.22 -6.30 13.26
CA ASP A 10 -13.16 -7.13 14.03
C ASP A 10 -12.88 -8.65 13.91
N ASN A 11 -12.01 -9.10 13.00
CA ASN A 11 -11.84 -10.51 12.69
C ASN A 11 -10.49 -11.12 13.14
N LEU A 12 -9.81 -10.47 14.08
CA LEU A 12 -8.49 -10.91 14.56
C LEU A 12 -8.45 -12.42 14.95
N ALA A 13 -9.49 -12.90 15.64
CA ALA A 13 -9.54 -14.30 16.07
C ALA A 13 -9.54 -15.27 14.85
N GLU A 14 -10.21 -14.92 13.77
CA GLU A 14 -10.23 -15.74 12.55
C GLU A 14 -8.91 -15.64 11.78
N VAL A 15 -8.30 -14.46 11.73
CA VAL A 15 -6.96 -14.25 11.15
C VAL A 15 -5.94 -15.16 11.85
N LEU A 16 -5.96 -15.22 13.19
CA LEU A 16 -5.01 -16.02 13.97
C LEU A 16 -5.24 -17.54 13.86
N LYS A 17 -6.46 -17.98 13.50
CA LYS A 17 -6.78 -19.40 13.24
C LYS A 17 -6.45 -19.85 11.81
N THR A 18 -6.03 -18.92 10.94
CA THR A 18 -5.83 -19.21 9.52
C THR A 18 -4.78 -20.31 9.30
N ASN A 19 -5.15 -21.36 8.60
CA ASN A 19 -4.23 -22.46 8.31
C ASN A 19 -3.27 -22.07 7.15
N PRO A 20 -1.95 -22.08 7.37
CA PRO A 20 -0.97 -21.71 6.36
C PRO A 20 -0.93 -22.62 5.12
N LYS A 21 -1.55 -23.81 5.20
CA LYS A 21 -1.66 -24.72 4.04
C LYS A 21 -2.74 -24.30 3.05
N ASN A 22 -3.67 -23.45 3.45
CA ASN A 22 -4.84 -23.09 2.67
C ASN A 22 -4.76 -21.71 2.01
N VAL A 23 -3.82 -20.85 2.45
CA VAL A 23 -3.70 -19.46 2.00
C VAL A 23 -2.24 -19.07 1.78
N ALA A 24 -2.02 -18.11 0.89
CA ALA A 24 -0.68 -17.55 0.64
C ALA A 24 -0.21 -16.61 1.77
N GLY A 25 -1.14 -16.00 2.50
CA GLY A 25 -0.83 -15.05 3.56
C GLY A 25 -2.06 -14.32 4.07
N ILE A 26 -1.81 -13.28 4.84
CA ILE A 26 -2.81 -12.35 5.38
C ILE A 26 -2.79 -11.07 4.55
N LYS A 27 -3.95 -10.61 4.06
CA LYS A 27 -4.08 -9.33 3.37
C LYS A 27 -4.62 -8.26 4.31
N ILE A 28 -3.91 -7.13 4.39
CA ILE A 28 -4.32 -5.97 5.19
C ILE A 28 -4.41 -4.74 4.29
N PHE A 29 -5.47 -3.97 4.43
CA PHE A 29 -5.61 -2.64 3.87
C PHE A 29 -5.30 -1.59 4.95
N LEU A 30 -4.19 -0.86 4.77
CA LEU A 30 -3.81 0.28 5.62
C LEU A 30 -4.30 1.61 5.04
N GLY A 31 -5.15 1.54 4.03
CA GLY A 31 -5.80 2.64 3.33
C GLY A 31 -6.59 2.13 2.14
N SER A 32 -7.41 3.01 1.52
CA SER A 32 -8.13 2.75 0.26
C SER A 32 -8.97 1.48 0.25
N SER A 33 -9.53 1.10 1.37
CA SER A 33 -10.39 -0.06 1.45
C SER A 33 -11.85 0.28 1.17
N THR A 34 -12.59 -0.67 0.62
CA THR A 34 -14.05 -0.64 0.53
C THR A 34 -14.66 -1.49 1.64
N GLY A 35 -15.83 -1.08 2.12
CA GLY A 35 -16.50 -1.77 3.23
C GLY A 35 -15.73 -1.65 4.55
N ASN A 36 -15.67 -2.75 5.32
CA ASN A 36 -15.06 -2.80 6.65
C ASN A 36 -13.64 -3.42 6.68
N MET A 37 -12.95 -3.45 5.55
CA MET A 37 -11.64 -4.12 5.44
C MET A 37 -10.46 -3.21 5.80
N LEU A 38 -10.68 -1.93 6.10
CA LEU A 38 -9.63 -1.05 6.60
C LEU A 38 -9.22 -1.50 8.01
N VAL A 39 -7.91 -1.66 8.23
CA VAL A 39 -7.34 -1.91 9.55
C VAL A 39 -6.61 -0.65 10.00
N ASP A 40 -7.27 0.18 10.78
CA ASP A 40 -6.76 1.43 11.34
C ASP A 40 -6.59 1.40 12.88
N ASN A 41 -7.03 0.32 13.52
CA ASN A 41 -6.79 0.08 14.94
C ASN A 41 -5.35 -0.44 15.15
N GLU A 42 -4.50 0.38 15.77
CA GLU A 42 -3.08 0.08 15.98
C GLU A 42 -2.86 -1.17 16.86
N GLU A 43 -3.71 -1.41 17.86
CA GLU A 43 -3.61 -2.59 18.72
C GLU A 43 -3.91 -3.88 17.93
N VAL A 44 -4.96 -3.88 17.12
CA VAL A 44 -5.30 -5.01 16.26
C VAL A 44 -4.18 -5.27 15.27
N LEU A 45 -3.64 -4.22 14.64
CA LEU A 45 -2.54 -4.32 13.70
C LEU A 45 -1.28 -4.92 14.36
N GLU A 46 -0.89 -4.41 15.52
CA GLU A 46 0.27 -4.94 16.27
C GLU A 46 0.06 -6.40 16.68
N ARG A 47 -1.14 -6.79 17.08
CA ARG A 47 -1.46 -8.18 17.41
C ARG A 47 -1.38 -9.11 16.21
N ILE A 48 -1.85 -8.69 15.02
CA ILE A 48 -1.69 -9.48 13.79
C ILE A 48 -0.21 -9.66 13.50
N PHE A 49 0.57 -8.57 13.45
CA PHE A 49 2.00 -8.61 13.14
C PHE A 49 2.82 -9.44 14.14
N SER A 50 2.44 -9.45 15.41
CA SER A 50 3.16 -10.19 16.45
C SER A 50 2.79 -11.67 16.53
N SER A 51 1.63 -12.08 16.00
CA SER A 51 1.06 -13.39 16.32
C SER A 51 0.94 -14.32 15.12
N THR A 52 0.92 -13.82 13.89
CA THR A 52 0.84 -14.70 12.72
C THR A 52 2.23 -15.08 12.17
N PRO A 53 2.47 -16.37 11.90
CA PRO A 53 3.68 -16.79 11.18
C PRO A 53 3.59 -16.60 9.67
N LEU A 54 2.40 -16.25 9.16
CA LEU A 54 2.13 -16.09 7.74
C LEU A 54 2.74 -14.80 7.17
N LEU A 55 2.95 -14.76 5.86
CA LEU A 55 3.26 -13.53 5.16
C LEU A 55 2.10 -12.54 5.32
N ILE A 56 2.41 -11.32 5.72
CA ILE A 56 1.47 -10.21 5.78
C ILE A 56 1.68 -9.37 4.52
N ALA A 57 0.66 -9.26 3.67
CA ALA A 57 0.70 -8.44 2.48
C ALA A 57 -0.19 -7.21 2.68
N VAL A 58 0.34 -6.02 2.43
CA VAL A 58 -0.33 -4.77 2.76
C VAL A 58 -0.49 -3.86 1.56
N HIS A 59 -1.64 -3.21 1.47
CA HIS A 59 -1.85 -2.00 0.69
C HIS A 59 -1.54 -0.80 1.59
N CYS A 60 -0.64 0.07 1.15
CA CYS A 60 -0.12 1.18 1.96
C CYS A 60 -0.45 2.54 1.36
N GLU A 61 -1.45 3.21 1.91
CA GLU A 61 -1.73 4.63 1.67
C GLU A 61 -2.29 5.24 2.96
N ASP A 62 -1.76 6.39 3.41
CA ASP A 62 -2.20 7.06 4.63
C ASP A 62 -3.53 7.80 4.39
N GLU A 63 -4.61 7.29 4.97
CA GLU A 63 -5.97 7.82 4.81
C GLU A 63 -6.11 9.28 5.26
N THR A 64 -5.39 9.66 6.33
CA THR A 64 -5.45 11.04 6.84
C THR A 64 -4.87 12.01 5.82
N THR A 65 -3.72 11.67 5.23
CA THR A 65 -3.09 12.47 4.18
C THR A 65 -3.99 12.56 2.95
N ILE A 66 -4.58 11.44 2.52
CA ILE A 66 -5.50 11.42 1.36
C ILE A 66 -6.72 12.29 1.62
N LYS A 67 -7.37 12.17 2.78
CA LYS A 67 -8.53 12.99 3.14
C LYS A 67 -8.19 14.47 3.16
N ASN A 68 -7.09 14.85 3.78
CA ASN A 68 -6.65 16.24 3.83
C ASN A 68 -6.35 16.81 2.43
N ASN A 69 -5.73 16.03 1.56
CA ASN A 69 -5.50 16.43 0.18
C ASN A 69 -6.81 16.54 -0.60
N LEU A 70 -7.72 15.56 -0.45
CA LEU A 70 -9.03 15.58 -1.10
C LEU A 70 -9.82 16.84 -0.73
N GLU A 71 -9.85 17.23 0.55
CA GLU A 71 -10.55 18.44 1.00
C GLU A 71 -9.93 19.73 0.39
N LYS A 72 -8.62 19.79 0.20
CA LYS A 72 -7.98 20.91 -0.51
C LYS A 72 -8.46 21.00 -1.96
N PHE A 73 -8.49 19.86 -2.68
CA PHE A 73 -8.95 19.84 -4.06
C PHE A 73 -10.45 20.09 -4.19
N LYS A 74 -11.27 19.65 -3.24
CA LYS A 74 -12.69 20.00 -3.18
C LYS A 74 -12.91 21.49 -2.96
N ALA A 75 -12.12 22.13 -2.12
CA ALA A 75 -12.21 23.57 -1.89
C ALA A 75 -11.88 24.38 -3.16
N GLU A 76 -10.99 23.85 -4.03
CA GLU A 76 -10.57 24.50 -5.26
C GLU A 76 -11.52 24.21 -6.45
N TYR A 77 -11.95 22.95 -6.61
CA TYR A 77 -12.68 22.47 -7.79
C TYR A 77 -14.14 22.08 -7.53
N GLY A 78 -14.60 22.12 -6.27
CA GLY A 78 -15.92 21.57 -5.90
C GLY A 78 -15.96 20.05 -6.11
N GLU A 79 -17.06 19.56 -6.67
CA GLU A 79 -17.23 18.14 -6.97
C GLU A 79 -16.55 17.72 -8.30
N ASP A 80 -16.14 18.69 -9.15
CA ASP A 80 -15.55 18.44 -10.47
C ASP A 80 -14.01 18.37 -10.43
N ILE A 81 -13.46 17.64 -9.50
CA ILE A 81 -12.01 17.48 -9.37
C ILE A 81 -11.44 16.77 -10.61
N PRO A 82 -10.48 17.39 -11.32
CA PRO A 82 -9.90 16.80 -12.53
C PRO A 82 -9.14 15.51 -12.18
N VAL A 83 -9.22 14.50 -13.07
CA VAL A 83 -8.54 13.23 -12.85
C VAL A 83 -7.01 13.37 -12.71
N SER A 84 -6.43 14.39 -13.33
CA SER A 84 -5.01 14.74 -13.20
C SER A 84 -4.60 15.07 -11.75
N ALA A 85 -5.53 15.46 -10.88
CA ALA A 85 -5.27 15.68 -9.45
C ALA A 85 -5.15 14.37 -8.65
N HIS A 86 -5.50 13.22 -9.25
CA HIS A 86 -5.54 11.94 -8.51
C HIS A 86 -4.21 11.59 -7.85
N HIS A 87 -3.08 11.79 -8.53
CA HIS A 87 -1.75 11.53 -7.98
C HIS A 87 -1.30 12.53 -6.90
N LEU A 88 -1.91 13.72 -6.85
CA LEU A 88 -1.67 14.73 -5.82
C LEU A 88 -2.52 14.45 -4.57
N ILE A 89 -3.74 13.94 -4.74
CA ILE A 89 -4.60 13.49 -3.66
C ILE A 89 -4.01 12.23 -3.02
N ARG A 90 -3.69 11.22 -3.82
CA ARG A 90 -2.98 9.98 -3.42
C ARG A 90 -1.49 10.16 -3.62
N SER A 91 -0.94 11.03 -2.80
CA SER A 91 0.39 11.58 -2.97
C SER A 91 1.51 10.58 -2.63
N GLU A 92 2.73 10.94 -3.03
CA GLU A 92 3.96 10.24 -2.60
C GLU A 92 4.01 10.13 -1.07
N GLU A 93 3.68 11.22 -0.37
CA GLU A 93 3.72 11.26 1.10
C GLU A 93 2.73 10.27 1.72
N ALA A 94 1.52 10.14 1.17
CA ALA A 94 0.54 9.16 1.65
C ALA A 94 1.07 7.72 1.55
N CYS A 95 1.71 7.37 0.44
CA CYS A 95 2.33 6.05 0.25
C CYS A 95 3.50 5.85 1.22
N TYR A 96 4.43 6.80 1.27
CA TYR A 96 5.63 6.71 2.09
C TYR A 96 5.34 6.60 3.59
N LEU A 97 4.42 7.40 4.13
CA LEU A 97 4.03 7.37 5.54
C LEU A 97 3.47 5.99 5.93
N SER A 98 2.56 5.46 5.13
CA SER A 98 1.94 4.15 5.38
C SER A 98 2.95 3.02 5.26
N SER A 99 3.75 2.98 4.19
CA SER A 99 4.79 1.97 3.97
C SER A 99 5.85 2.00 5.08
N SER A 100 6.27 3.20 5.51
CA SER A 100 7.25 3.36 6.60
C SER A 100 6.73 2.81 7.93
N LYS A 101 5.48 3.09 8.28
CA LYS A 101 4.83 2.58 9.50
C LYS A 101 4.73 1.05 9.46
N ALA A 102 4.29 0.47 8.35
CA ALA A 102 4.19 -0.99 8.19
C ALA A 102 5.55 -1.68 8.33
N ILE A 103 6.59 -1.12 7.70
CA ILE A 103 7.97 -1.63 7.79
C ILE A 103 8.52 -1.52 9.21
N ALA A 104 8.29 -0.39 9.90
CA ALA A 104 8.69 -0.20 11.29
C ALA A 104 8.03 -1.24 12.20
N LEU A 105 6.74 -1.50 12.02
CA LEU A 105 6.01 -2.51 12.77
C LEU A 105 6.53 -3.93 12.48
N ALA A 106 6.80 -4.27 11.22
CA ALA A 106 7.36 -5.56 10.85
C ALA A 106 8.76 -5.78 11.46
N LYS A 107 9.60 -4.74 11.48
CA LYS A 107 10.90 -4.78 12.16
C LYS A 107 10.77 -4.97 13.68
N LYS A 108 9.82 -4.28 14.31
CA LYS A 108 9.54 -4.40 15.76
C LYS A 108 9.09 -5.80 16.15
N THR A 109 8.22 -6.42 15.34
CA THR A 109 7.58 -7.71 15.64
C THR A 109 8.32 -8.92 15.05
N GLY A 110 9.22 -8.70 14.11
CA GLY A 110 9.89 -9.76 13.35
C GLY A 110 8.99 -10.42 12.29
N ALA A 111 7.84 -9.82 11.97
CA ALA A 111 6.88 -10.32 10.98
C ALA A 111 7.48 -10.41 9.57
N ARG A 112 6.94 -11.33 8.76
CA ARG A 112 7.17 -11.37 7.32
C ARG A 112 6.20 -10.42 6.64
N LEU A 113 6.72 -9.40 5.95
CA LEU A 113 5.93 -8.34 5.32
C LEU A 113 6.18 -8.29 3.82
N HIS A 114 5.11 -8.09 3.05
CA HIS A 114 5.16 -7.76 1.64
C HIS A 114 4.33 -6.50 1.37
N ILE A 115 4.98 -5.45 0.85
CA ILE A 115 4.30 -4.23 0.43
C ILE A 115 3.85 -4.39 -1.01
N PHE A 116 2.55 -4.29 -1.27
CA PHE A 116 1.98 -4.35 -2.61
C PHE A 116 2.25 -3.05 -3.38
N HIS A 117 2.46 -3.18 -4.68
CA HIS A 117 2.40 -2.11 -5.68
C HIS A 117 3.06 -0.78 -5.26
N LEU A 118 4.37 -0.78 -4.97
CA LEU A 118 5.11 0.46 -4.79
C LEU A 118 4.88 1.40 -5.98
N SER A 119 4.76 2.67 -5.72
CA SER A 119 4.45 3.67 -6.75
C SER A 119 5.32 4.91 -6.71
N THR A 120 6.28 5.00 -5.78
CA THR A 120 7.08 6.20 -5.56
C THR A 120 8.57 5.90 -5.44
N ALA A 121 9.41 6.85 -5.88
CA ALA A 121 10.85 6.79 -5.69
C ALA A 121 11.24 6.76 -4.21
N LYS A 122 10.54 7.54 -3.40
CA LYS A 122 10.80 7.66 -1.96
C LYS A 122 10.59 6.37 -1.20
N GLU A 123 9.62 5.54 -1.60
CA GLU A 123 9.39 4.22 -1.00
C GLU A 123 10.55 3.25 -1.30
N MET A 124 11.23 3.38 -2.45
CA MET A 124 12.35 2.50 -2.80
C MET A 124 13.48 2.55 -1.77
N ASP A 125 13.71 3.71 -1.12
CA ASP A 125 14.73 3.88 -0.09
C ASP A 125 14.45 3.08 1.20
N LEU A 126 13.24 2.57 1.37
CA LEU A 126 12.85 1.73 2.51
C LEU A 126 13.37 0.28 2.38
N PHE A 127 13.82 -0.12 1.21
CA PHE A 127 14.22 -1.48 0.88
C PHE A 127 15.73 -1.58 0.60
N THR A 128 16.24 -2.81 0.57
CA THR A 128 17.64 -3.07 0.27
C THR A 128 17.79 -4.34 -0.57
N ASN A 129 18.73 -4.34 -1.49
CA ASN A 129 19.15 -5.52 -2.25
C ASN A 129 20.45 -6.16 -1.70
N LYS A 130 20.96 -5.69 -0.55
CA LYS A 130 22.20 -6.18 0.08
C LYS A 130 22.03 -7.51 0.80
N ILE A 131 20.80 -7.97 1.00
CA ILE A 131 20.46 -9.21 1.67
C ILE A 131 19.89 -10.17 0.62
N PRO A 132 20.32 -11.45 0.55
CA PRO A 132 19.71 -12.45 -0.32
C PRO A 132 18.20 -12.56 -0.13
N LEU A 133 17.44 -12.88 -1.19
CA LEU A 133 15.98 -12.90 -1.15
C LEU A 133 15.43 -13.87 -0.11
N GLU A 134 16.07 -15.03 0.03
CA GLU A 134 15.72 -16.08 1.00
C GLU A 134 15.83 -15.61 2.45
N ASP A 135 16.70 -14.64 2.73
CA ASP A 135 16.90 -14.09 4.08
C ASP A 135 16.03 -12.87 4.36
N LYS A 136 15.34 -12.34 3.32
CA LYS A 136 14.49 -11.16 3.49
C LYS A 136 13.18 -11.49 4.20
N LYS A 137 12.88 -10.77 5.26
CA LYS A 137 11.56 -10.78 5.90
C LYS A 137 10.64 -9.70 5.33
N ILE A 138 11.20 -8.67 4.70
CA ILE A 138 10.45 -7.54 4.15
C ILE A 138 10.75 -7.45 2.66
N THR A 139 9.70 -7.56 1.85
CA THR A 139 9.76 -7.51 0.39
C THR A 139 8.69 -6.57 -0.15
N ALA A 140 8.77 -6.23 -1.43
CA ALA A 140 7.77 -5.42 -2.12
C ALA A 140 7.62 -5.86 -3.58
N GLU A 141 6.57 -5.38 -4.21
CA GLU A 141 6.34 -5.55 -5.64
C GLU A 141 5.95 -4.21 -6.30
N VAL A 142 6.07 -4.17 -7.62
CA VAL A 142 5.61 -3.06 -8.46
C VAL A 142 4.65 -3.60 -9.50
N CYS A 143 3.53 -2.90 -9.73
CA CYS A 143 2.62 -3.27 -10.80
C CYS A 143 3.08 -2.70 -12.15
N VAL A 144 2.80 -3.45 -13.22
CA VAL A 144 3.22 -3.08 -14.59
C VAL A 144 2.75 -1.69 -15.01
N HIS A 145 1.59 -1.24 -14.56
CA HIS A 145 1.07 0.10 -14.89
C HIS A 145 1.87 1.23 -14.23
N HIS A 146 2.47 1.03 -13.05
CA HIS A 146 3.40 1.98 -12.44
C HIS A 146 4.75 2.05 -13.16
N LEU A 147 5.14 0.97 -13.86
CA LEU A 147 6.33 0.93 -14.72
C LEU A 147 6.09 1.52 -16.11
N TRP A 148 4.83 1.72 -16.50
CA TRP A 148 4.47 2.15 -17.85
C TRP A 148 3.99 3.59 -17.91
N PHE A 149 3.00 3.96 -17.10
CA PHE A 149 2.35 5.27 -17.10
C PHE A 149 3.00 6.26 -16.14
N THR A 150 2.74 7.55 -16.42
CA THR A 150 3.08 8.67 -15.54
C THR A 150 1.86 9.55 -15.31
N ASN A 151 1.96 10.53 -14.42
CA ASN A 151 0.90 11.52 -14.21
C ASN A 151 0.57 12.37 -15.46
N GLU A 152 1.48 12.47 -16.41
CA GLU A 152 1.25 13.18 -17.69
C GLU A 152 0.22 12.44 -18.55
N ASP A 153 0.14 11.12 -18.44
CA ASP A 153 -0.79 10.29 -19.20
C ASP A 153 -2.26 10.51 -18.81
N TYR A 154 -2.54 11.14 -17.66
CA TYR A 154 -3.92 11.52 -17.31
C TYR A 154 -4.57 12.43 -18.36
N ALA A 155 -3.79 13.26 -19.03
CA ALA A 155 -4.29 14.17 -20.08
C ALA A 155 -4.93 13.41 -21.27
N THR A 156 -4.46 12.20 -21.57
CA THR A 156 -4.92 11.41 -22.72
C THR A 156 -5.71 10.16 -22.33
N LYS A 157 -5.42 9.58 -21.16
CA LYS A 157 -6.03 8.33 -20.69
C LYS A 157 -7.15 8.55 -19.68
N GLY A 158 -7.17 9.69 -19.00
CA GLY A 158 -8.22 10.03 -18.05
C GLY A 158 -8.42 8.97 -16.98
N ASN A 159 -9.66 8.60 -16.73
CA ASN A 159 -10.04 7.62 -15.71
C ASN A 159 -9.56 6.18 -15.98
N PHE A 160 -9.13 5.85 -17.19
CA PHE A 160 -8.61 4.51 -17.52
C PHE A 160 -7.31 4.18 -16.78
N ILE A 161 -6.60 5.18 -16.27
CA ILE A 161 -5.38 4.99 -15.47
C ILE A 161 -5.53 5.47 -14.02
N LYS A 162 -6.75 5.58 -13.52
CA LYS A 162 -7.06 5.98 -12.14
C LYS A 162 -6.98 4.79 -11.19
N TRP A 163 -5.77 4.40 -10.81
CA TRP A 163 -5.51 3.32 -9.85
C TRP A 163 -5.23 3.83 -8.43
N ASN A 164 -5.22 2.89 -7.48
CA ASN A 164 -4.83 3.08 -6.10
C ASN A 164 -3.75 2.04 -5.73
N PRO A 165 -2.51 2.46 -5.46
CA PRO A 165 -1.99 3.83 -5.50
C PRO A 165 -2.05 4.44 -6.91
N ALA A 166 -2.11 5.77 -6.97
CA ALA A 166 -2.08 6.49 -8.23
C ALA A 166 -0.75 6.29 -8.96
N VAL A 167 -0.75 6.33 -10.30
CA VAL A 167 0.50 6.51 -11.06
C VAL A 167 1.10 7.88 -10.71
N LYS A 168 2.41 7.95 -10.59
CA LYS A 168 3.15 9.13 -10.13
C LYS A 168 3.95 9.77 -11.27
N THR A 169 4.98 10.50 -10.93
CA THR A 169 5.82 11.24 -11.88
C THR A 169 6.72 10.32 -12.73
N ALA A 170 7.30 10.89 -13.78
CA ALA A 170 8.32 10.20 -14.57
C ALA A 170 9.53 9.79 -13.72
N THR A 171 9.93 10.64 -12.76
CA THR A 171 11.03 10.34 -11.81
C THR A 171 10.69 9.13 -10.94
N ASP A 172 9.46 9.02 -10.45
CA ASP A 172 9.02 7.84 -9.69
C ASP A 172 9.08 6.58 -10.54
N LYS A 173 8.55 6.64 -11.76
CA LYS A 173 8.60 5.52 -12.70
C LYS A 173 10.04 5.05 -12.98
N GLU A 174 10.96 5.98 -13.23
CA GLU A 174 12.37 5.65 -13.45
C GLU A 174 13.03 5.01 -12.23
N ALA A 175 12.67 5.44 -11.02
CA ALA A 175 13.17 4.83 -9.80
C ALA A 175 12.65 3.40 -9.59
N LEU A 176 11.40 3.13 -9.97
CA LEU A 176 10.80 1.79 -9.86
C LEU A 176 11.44 0.76 -10.82
N TRP A 177 12.12 1.19 -11.89
CA TRP A 177 12.86 0.32 -12.82
C TRP A 177 14.26 -0.10 -12.31
N LYS A 178 14.77 0.52 -11.27
CA LYS A 178 16.11 0.24 -10.68
C LYS A 178 16.07 -0.85 -9.64
#